data_48109a05b634b8056cb731c82d110ede
#
_entry.id   48109a05b634b8056cb731c82d110ede
#
_cell.length_a   1.000
_cell.length_b   1.000
_cell.length_c   1.000
_cell.angle_alpha   90.00
_cell.angle_beta   90.00
_cell.angle_gamma   90.00
#
_symmetry.space_group_name_H-M   'P 1'
#
loop_
_entity.id
_entity.type
_entity.pdbx_description
1 polymer ?
#
loop_
_entity_poly.entity_id
_entity_poly.type
_entity_poly.pdbx_seq_one_letter_code
_entity_poly.pdbx_strand_id
1 'polypeptide(L)'
;MRVWRIISPLLLMSVLLLPLNIPAQETAPWHDPSPHAIQFVTADKDLKLEVLDWGGSGRPLVFLAGLGNTAHVFDDFAPKLTPEHHVYGITRRGFGASSAPAPDTANYSADRLGDDVLAVLDALKLDHPVLVGHSIAGEELSSVGTRHPDRIAGLIYLDSGYEYAYYDASLGNEDIDSRELLEKLEQLKAANTPQDERQLIGELLQENLPQFERDLREWQAYLSAPWPTPPSATDVDRENFATWRSREKRVLGLSMPESEIRQTRQSTPDGHVDGSRTNPAITQAIIAGQQKYTNIRVPVLAIYAVPQDYGPDVSENPTVRDAIDAVKAPQNEAHAKAFEKGVPSAHVIRLPHANHYIFISNEADVLGEMRAFLSGLR
;
A
#
# COMPACT_ATOMS: atom_id res chain seq x y z
N MET A 1 -60.97 -25.47 71.92
CA MET A 1 -60.02 -24.45 72.34
C MET A 1 -59.64 -23.59 71.11
N ARG A 2 -59.94 -22.30 71.23
CA ARG A 2 -59.86 -21.33 70.15
C ARG A 2 -58.42 -20.86 69.98
N VAL A 3 -57.86 -20.89 68.72
CA VAL A 3 -56.59 -20.27 68.35
C VAL A 3 -56.88 -19.10 67.42
N TRP A 4 -56.51 -17.92 67.91
CA TRP A 4 -56.63 -16.65 67.17
C TRP A 4 -55.52 -16.54 66.05
N ARG A 5 -55.97 -16.17 64.85
CA ARG A 5 -55.10 -15.77 63.74
C ARG A 5 -54.82 -14.26 63.85
N ILE A 6 -53.54 -13.90 63.88
CA ILE A 6 -53.10 -12.52 63.69
C ILE A 6 -52.70 -12.40 62.23
N ILE A 7 -53.39 -11.53 61.50
CA ILE A 7 -53.08 -11.15 60.12
C ILE A 7 -52.27 -9.86 60.17
N SER A 8 -50.98 -9.90 59.76
CA SER A 8 -50.20 -8.69 59.47
C SER A 8 -50.37 -8.31 58.02
N PRO A 9 -50.59 -7.06 57.64
CA PRO A 9 -50.60 -6.60 56.28
C PRO A 9 -49.16 -6.29 55.83
N LEU A 10 -48.59 -7.10 54.89
CA LEU A 10 -47.42 -6.71 54.12
C LEU A 10 -47.85 -5.64 53.12
N LEU A 11 -47.33 -4.44 53.31
CA LEU A 11 -47.36 -3.38 52.30
C LEU A 11 -46.38 -3.81 51.15
N LEU A 12 -46.94 -4.22 50.01
CA LEU A 12 -46.14 -4.35 48.73
C LEU A 12 -45.87 -2.95 48.15
N MET A 13 -44.69 -2.47 48.37
CA MET A 13 -44.18 -1.25 47.69
C MET A 13 -43.71 -1.65 46.32
N SER A 14 -44.58 -1.53 45.31
CA SER A 14 -44.20 -1.71 43.87
C SER A 14 -43.34 -0.54 43.45
N VAL A 15 -42.03 -0.75 43.40
CA VAL A 15 -41.10 0.18 42.75
C VAL A 15 -41.28 0.02 41.23
N LEU A 16 -41.99 0.96 40.62
CA LEU A 16 -42.00 1.12 39.16
C LEU A 16 -40.57 1.51 38.72
N LEU A 17 -39.79 0.53 38.25
CA LEU A 17 -38.58 0.77 37.45
C LEU A 17 -39.04 1.30 36.08
N LEU A 18 -39.17 2.62 35.94
CA LEU A 18 -39.22 3.26 34.62
C LEU A 18 -37.87 3.00 33.94
N PRO A 19 -37.87 2.51 32.71
CA PRO A 19 -36.61 2.44 31.96
C PRO A 19 -36.11 3.88 31.79
N LEU A 20 -34.97 4.19 32.40
CA LEU A 20 -34.21 5.37 32.07
C LEU A 20 -33.72 5.16 30.62
N ASN A 21 -34.46 5.69 29.65
CA ASN A 21 -33.94 5.94 28.33
C ASN A 21 -32.84 7.00 28.47
N ILE A 22 -31.64 6.56 28.73
CA ILE A 22 -30.44 7.40 28.53
C ILE A 22 -30.38 7.54 27.02
N PRO A 23 -30.60 8.73 26.44
CA PRO A 23 -30.37 8.92 25.02
C PRO A 23 -28.91 8.56 24.77
N ALA A 24 -28.67 7.67 23.81
CA ALA A 24 -27.33 7.43 23.32
C ALA A 24 -26.77 8.81 22.99
N GLN A 25 -25.69 9.18 23.66
CA GLN A 25 -25.01 10.45 23.40
C GLN A 25 -24.57 10.37 21.95
N GLU A 26 -25.21 11.12 21.04
CA GLU A 26 -24.73 11.29 19.68
C GLU A 26 -23.29 11.79 19.81
N THR A 27 -22.35 10.90 19.58
CA THR A 27 -20.94 11.30 19.46
C THR A 27 -20.87 12.24 18.28
N ALA A 28 -20.35 13.44 18.50
CA ALA A 28 -20.14 14.41 17.41
C ALA A 28 -19.47 13.69 16.23
N PRO A 29 -19.89 13.98 14.98
CA PRO A 29 -19.27 13.36 13.83
C PRO A 29 -17.75 13.59 13.89
N TRP A 30 -16.98 12.52 13.67
CA TRP A 30 -15.53 12.60 13.65
C TRP A 30 -15.09 13.62 12.61
N HIS A 31 -14.19 14.50 13.00
CA HIS A 31 -13.56 15.49 12.12
C HIS A 31 -12.09 15.13 11.97
N ASP A 32 -11.60 15.13 10.75
CA ASP A 32 -10.18 14.88 10.46
C ASP A 32 -9.34 16.02 11.04
N PRO A 33 -8.44 15.73 12.02
CA PRO A 33 -7.57 16.74 12.60
C PRO A 33 -6.31 16.99 11.74
N SER A 34 -6.11 16.24 10.67
CA SER A 34 -4.90 16.33 9.85
C SER A 34 -4.80 17.68 9.15
N PRO A 35 -3.59 18.25 9.06
CA PRO A 35 -3.40 19.61 8.56
C PRO A 35 -3.32 19.64 7.02
N HIS A 36 -4.24 19.00 6.32
CA HIS A 36 -4.32 19.04 4.86
C HIS A 36 -5.62 19.68 4.37
N ALA A 37 -5.57 20.24 3.17
CA ALA A 37 -6.75 20.56 2.38
C ALA A 37 -7.05 19.42 1.41
N ILE A 38 -8.34 19.11 1.19
CA ILE A 38 -8.76 18.11 0.21
C ILE A 38 -9.23 18.81 -1.05
N GLN A 39 -8.74 18.37 -2.21
CA GLN A 39 -9.23 18.81 -3.51
C GLN A 39 -9.41 17.59 -4.43
N PHE A 40 -10.23 17.74 -5.47
CA PHE A 40 -10.44 16.69 -6.46
C PHE A 40 -9.95 17.16 -7.82
N VAL A 41 -9.09 16.36 -8.44
CA VAL A 41 -8.58 16.59 -9.80
C VAL A 41 -9.27 15.62 -10.75
N THR A 42 -9.76 16.13 -11.87
CA THR A 42 -10.31 15.30 -12.95
C THR A 42 -9.15 14.80 -13.82
N ALA A 43 -8.85 13.51 -13.76
CA ALA A 43 -7.74 12.88 -14.47
C ALA A 43 -8.14 12.42 -15.88
N ASP A 44 -9.36 11.86 -16.05
CA ASP A 44 -9.84 11.39 -17.34
C ASP A 44 -11.38 11.48 -17.35
N LYS A 45 -11.97 12.11 -18.38
CA LYS A 45 -13.43 12.32 -18.54
C LYS A 45 -14.05 12.77 -17.20
N ASP A 46 -14.72 11.85 -16.53
CA ASP A 46 -15.40 12.10 -15.25
C ASP A 46 -14.67 11.46 -14.04
N LEU A 47 -13.48 10.89 -14.24
CA LEU A 47 -12.69 10.27 -13.18
C LEU A 47 -12.05 11.34 -12.32
N LYS A 48 -12.41 11.37 -11.03
CA LYS A 48 -11.89 12.30 -10.04
C LYS A 48 -10.94 11.58 -9.10
N LEU A 49 -9.79 12.18 -8.87
CA LEU A 49 -8.81 11.75 -7.90
C LEU A 49 -8.80 12.71 -6.72
N GLU A 50 -8.87 12.17 -5.52
CA GLU A 50 -8.64 12.92 -4.30
C GLU A 50 -7.16 13.27 -4.21
N VAL A 51 -6.89 14.53 -3.94
CA VAL A 51 -5.55 15.05 -3.71
C VAL A 51 -5.53 15.79 -2.37
N LEU A 52 -4.63 15.38 -1.49
CA LEU A 52 -4.35 16.06 -0.25
C LEU A 52 -3.26 17.11 -0.50
N ASP A 53 -3.45 18.30 0.08
CA ASP A 53 -2.48 19.38 0.04
C ASP A 53 -2.12 19.75 1.50
N TRP A 54 -0.93 19.36 1.96
CA TRP A 54 -0.42 19.71 3.29
C TRP A 54 0.23 21.10 3.31
N GLY A 55 0.27 21.80 2.17
CA GLY A 55 0.84 23.14 2.07
C GLY A 55 2.37 23.13 1.99
N GLY A 56 2.95 24.23 2.41
CA GLY A 56 4.38 24.49 2.31
C GLY A 56 4.75 25.33 1.09
N SER A 57 6.04 25.42 0.81
CA SER A 57 6.57 26.19 -0.33
C SER A 57 7.89 25.59 -0.80
N GLY A 58 8.25 25.83 -2.06
CA GLY A 58 9.44 25.26 -2.69
C GLY A 58 9.08 24.17 -3.69
N ARG A 59 10.06 23.30 -4.01
CA ARG A 59 9.86 22.21 -4.99
C ARG A 59 8.74 21.28 -4.52
N PRO A 60 7.75 20.96 -5.38
CA PRO A 60 6.67 20.08 -5.01
C PRO A 60 7.14 18.66 -4.73
N LEU A 61 6.61 18.04 -3.67
CA LEU A 61 6.68 16.61 -3.40
C LEU A 61 5.29 16.01 -3.58
N VAL A 62 5.18 14.90 -4.29
CA VAL A 62 3.90 14.22 -4.54
C VAL A 62 4.00 12.79 -4.04
N PHE A 63 3.23 12.48 -3.00
CA PHE A 63 3.20 11.17 -2.35
C PHE A 63 2.16 10.25 -2.97
N LEU A 64 2.56 8.99 -3.20
CA LEU A 64 1.75 7.91 -3.75
C LEU A 64 1.73 6.74 -2.75
N ALA A 65 0.53 6.31 -2.37
CA ALA A 65 0.34 5.31 -1.33
C ALA A 65 0.49 3.87 -1.83
N GLY A 66 0.79 2.95 -0.93
CA GLY A 66 0.84 1.51 -1.18
C GLY A 66 -0.53 0.91 -1.52
N LEU A 67 -0.53 -0.39 -1.86
CA LEU A 67 -1.74 -1.13 -2.15
C LEU A 67 -2.64 -1.20 -0.91
N GLY A 68 -3.90 -0.87 -1.07
CA GLY A 68 -4.85 -0.84 0.06
C GLY A 68 -4.86 0.46 0.85
N ASN A 69 -3.91 1.37 0.62
CA ASN A 69 -3.81 2.65 1.29
C ASN A 69 -4.33 3.81 0.44
N THR A 70 -4.61 4.92 1.12
CA THR A 70 -4.90 6.24 0.53
C THR A 70 -3.78 7.22 0.85
N ALA A 71 -3.84 8.44 0.32
CA ALA A 71 -2.86 9.48 0.65
C ALA A 71 -2.84 9.83 2.16
N HIS A 72 -3.94 9.57 2.89
CA HIS A 72 -4.03 9.81 4.32
C HIS A 72 -3.05 8.98 5.17
N VAL A 73 -2.45 7.92 4.62
CA VAL A 73 -1.40 7.16 5.32
C VAL A 73 -0.17 8.02 5.66
N PHE A 74 0.01 9.13 4.95
CA PHE A 74 1.11 10.07 5.16
C PHE A 74 0.76 11.28 6.04
N ASP A 75 -0.43 11.35 6.63
CA ASP A 75 -0.89 12.52 7.40
C ASP A 75 0.01 12.90 8.57
N ASP A 76 0.68 11.92 9.20
CA ASP A 76 1.62 12.17 10.29
C ASP A 76 3.05 12.43 9.78
N PHE A 77 3.38 12.07 8.54
CA PHE A 77 4.73 12.16 7.96
C PHE A 77 4.90 13.36 7.03
N ALA A 78 4.02 13.54 6.07
CA ALA A 78 4.11 14.56 5.01
C ALA A 78 4.25 16.01 5.56
N PRO A 79 3.54 16.40 6.64
CA PRO A 79 3.67 17.75 7.20
C PRO A 79 5.09 18.11 7.66
N LYS A 80 5.95 17.13 7.95
CA LYS A 80 7.34 17.35 8.40
C LYS A 80 8.27 17.84 7.30
N LEU A 81 7.82 17.79 6.05
CA LEU A 81 8.54 18.25 4.86
C LEU A 81 8.04 19.62 4.37
N THR A 82 6.91 20.12 4.86
CA THR A 82 6.32 21.41 4.44
C THR A 82 7.16 22.65 4.76
N PRO A 83 8.09 22.64 5.74
CA PRO A 83 8.98 23.79 5.92
C PRO A 83 9.89 24.10 4.72
N GLU A 84 10.18 23.09 3.87
CA GLU A 84 11.15 23.20 2.77
C GLU A 84 10.52 22.90 1.40
N HIS A 85 9.33 22.28 1.38
CA HIS A 85 8.66 21.79 0.18
C HIS A 85 7.15 22.06 0.21
N HIS A 86 6.52 22.17 -0.96
CA HIS A 86 5.06 22.08 -1.05
C HIS A 86 4.67 20.60 -1.22
N VAL A 87 3.89 20.08 -0.29
CA VAL A 87 3.66 18.63 -0.20
C VAL A 87 2.23 18.26 -0.55
N TYR A 88 2.08 17.34 -1.51
CA TYR A 88 0.83 16.79 -1.98
C TYR A 88 0.80 15.27 -1.81
N GLY A 89 -0.41 14.70 -1.74
CA GLY A 89 -0.62 13.25 -1.80
C GLY A 89 -1.77 12.92 -2.73
N ILE A 90 -1.62 11.89 -3.55
CA ILE A 90 -2.67 11.41 -4.46
C ILE A 90 -3.25 10.11 -3.92
N THR A 91 -4.56 10.08 -3.70
CA THR A 91 -5.27 8.83 -3.48
C THR A 91 -5.56 8.19 -4.84
N ARG A 92 -4.95 6.99 -5.06
CA ARG A 92 -5.10 6.22 -6.32
C ARG A 92 -6.56 5.97 -6.66
N ARG A 93 -6.90 5.91 -7.96
CA ARG A 93 -8.22 5.44 -8.41
C ARG A 93 -8.59 4.12 -7.74
N GLY A 94 -9.85 3.95 -7.40
CA GLY A 94 -10.36 2.75 -6.73
C GLY A 94 -10.24 2.74 -5.21
N PHE A 95 -9.57 3.74 -4.60
CA PHE A 95 -9.35 3.83 -3.16
C PHE A 95 -9.94 5.11 -2.58
N GLY A 96 -10.29 5.08 -1.28
CA GLY A 96 -10.76 6.23 -0.53
C GLY A 96 -11.90 6.98 -1.20
N ALA A 97 -11.74 8.29 -1.37
CA ALA A 97 -12.72 9.17 -2.02
C ALA A 97 -12.48 9.33 -3.55
N SER A 98 -11.43 8.72 -4.10
CA SER A 98 -11.17 8.72 -5.54
C SER A 98 -12.20 7.85 -6.30
N SER A 99 -12.47 8.21 -7.55
CA SER A 99 -13.35 7.43 -8.44
C SER A 99 -12.85 5.99 -8.63
N ALA A 100 -13.77 5.03 -8.66
CA ALA A 100 -13.47 3.61 -8.82
C ALA A 100 -14.08 3.10 -10.16
N PRO A 101 -13.32 3.15 -11.28
CA PRO A 101 -13.75 2.55 -12.54
C PRO A 101 -13.81 1.02 -12.45
N ALA A 102 -14.31 0.36 -13.52
CA ALA A 102 -14.39 -1.09 -13.58
C ALA A 102 -13.02 -1.73 -13.28
N PRO A 103 -12.97 -2.83 -12.48
CA PRO A 103 -11.73 -3.46 -12.06
C PRO A 103 -11.15 -4.35 -13.17
N ASP A 104 -10.58 -3.73 -14.18
CA ASP A 104 -9.86 -4.40 -15.27
C ASP A 104 -8.47 -3.78 -15.46
N THR A 105 -7.56 -4.50 -16.14
CA THR A 105 -6.19 -4.05 -16.38
C THR A 105 -6.10 -2.79 -17.25
N ALA A 106 -7.09 -2.51 -18.12
CA ALA A 106 -7.11 -1.30 -18.91
C ALA A 106 -7.28 -0.04 -18.04
N ASN A 107 -7.99 -0.19 -16.91
CA ASN A 107 -8.18 0.89 -15.94
C ASN A 107 -7.10 0.95 -14.86
N TYR A 108 -6.36 -0.14 -14.62
CA TYR A 108 -5.46 -0.26 -13.46
C TYR A 108 -4.05 -0.74 -13.81
N SER A 109 -3.65 -0.69 -15.09
CA SER A 109 -2.24 -0.96 -15.43
C SER A 109 -1.32 0.11 -14.86
N ALA A 110 -0.08 -0.24 -14.58
CA ALA A 110 0.91 0.66 -14.02
C ALA A 110 1.10 1.95 -14.84
N ASP A 111 1.08 1.84 -16.19
CA ASP A 111 1.12 3.02 -17.06
C ASP A 111 -0.14 3.89 -16.95
N ARG A 112 -1.32 3.27 -16.79
CA ARG A 112 -2.56 4.00 -16.60
C ARG A 112 -2.59 4.76 -15.27
N LEU A 113 -2.05 4.14 -14.21
CA LEU A 113 -1.91 4.78 -12.91
C LEU A 113 -0.85 5.91 -12.96
N GLY A 114 0.23 5.71 -13.70
CA GLY A 114 1.21 6.77 -13.99
C GLY A 114 0.62 7.96 -14.76
N ASP A 115 -0.29 7.70 -15.70
CA ASP A 115 -1.00 8.77 -16.44
C ASP A 115 -1.91 9.59 -15.50
N ASP A 116 -2.49 8.97 -14.48
CA ASP A 116 -3.23 9.69 -13.43
C ASP A 116 -2.34 10.67 -12.66
N VAL A 117 -1.14 10.22 -12.30
CA VAL A 117 -0.15 11.10 -11.64
C VAL A 117 0.12 12.30 -12.53
N LEU A 118 0.44 12.07 -13.81
CA LEU A 118 0.71 13.16 -14.78
C LEU A 118 -0.47 14.12 -14.92
N ALA A 119 -1.70 13.61 -14.96
CA ALA A 119 -2.89 14.44 -15.02
C ALA A 119 -3.04 15.36 -13.79
N VAL A 120 -2.69 14.86 -12.59
CA VAL A 120 -2.65 15.68 -11.38
C VAL A 120 -1.55 16.74 -11.47
N LEU A 121 -0.33 16.37 -11.94
CA LEU A 121 0.76 17.33 -12.12
C LEU A 121 0.34 18.46 -13.07
N ASP A 122 -0.34 18.14 -14.16
CA ASP A 122 -0.81 19.13 -15.15
C ASP A 122 -1.91 20.05 -14.58
N ALA A 123 -2.90 19.45 -13.91
CA ALA A 123 -4.01 20.19 -13.34
C ALA A 123 -3.56 21.21 -12.27
N LEU A 124 -2.61 20.80 -11.43
CA LEU A 124 -2.04 21.64 -10.37
C LEU A 124 -0.85 22.48 -10.85
N LYS A 125 -0.42 22.32 -12.10
CA LYS A 125 0.73 23.04 -12.71
C LYS A 125 2.01 22.85 -11.90
N LEU A 126 2.26 21.62 -11.44
CA LEU A 126 3.46 21.29 -10.68
C LEU A 126 4.65 21.14 -11.63
N ASP A 127 5.61 22.03 -11.46
CA ASP A 127 6.82 22.06 -12.27
C ASP A 127 7.92 21.19 -11.65
N HIS A 128 8.37 20.17 -12.37
CA HIS A 128 9.44 19.25 -11.97
C HIS A 128 9.35 18.80 -10.49
N PRO A 129 8.20 18.19 -10.07
CA PRO A 129 8.07 17.66 -8.71
C PRO A 129 9.00 16.47 -8.50
N VAL A 130 9.24 16.13 -7.25
CA VAL A 130 9.74 14.80 -6.87
C VAL A 130 8.56 13.92 -6.51
N LEU A 131 8.48 12.74 -7.09
CA LEU A 131 7.47 11.75 -6.74
C LEU A 131 8.02 10.82 -5.64
N VAL A 132 7.20 10.55 -4.64
CA VAL A 132 7.53 9.70 -3.49
C VAL A 132 6.52 8.57 -3.43
N GLY A 133 6.93 7.33 -3.60
CA GLY A 133 6.03 6.17 -3.62
C GLY A 133 6.37 5.15 -2.55
N HIS A 134 5.33 4.63 -1.90
CA HIS A 134 5.43 3.53 -0.95
C HIS A 134 4.93 2.22 -1.57
N SER A 135 5.66 1.10 -1.34
CA SER A 135 5.18 -0.22 -1.75
C SER A 135 4.85 -0.27 -3.25
N ILE A 136 3.71 -0.81 -3.66
CA ILE A 136 3.28 -0.96 -5.06
C ILE A 136 3.33 0.36 -5.86
N ALA A 137 3.30 1.53 -5.21
CA ALA A 137 3.45 2.80 -5.92
C ALA A 137 4.80 2.94 -6.66
N GLY A 138 5.75 2.04 -6.39
CA GLY A 138 6.97 1.90 -7.17
C GLY A 138 6.72 1.68 -8.66
N GLU A 139 5.64 0.99 -9.04
CA GLU A 139 5.28 0.80 -10.45
C GLU A 139 4.86 2.13 -11.12
N GLU A 140 4.10 2.98 -10.39
CA GLU A 140 3.70 4.30 -10.88
C GLU A 140 4.90 5.23 -11.03
N LEU A 141 5.81 5.20 -10.03
CA LEU A 141 7.07 5.94 -10.09
C LEU A 141 7.90 5.53 -11.32
N SER A 142 8.05 4.22 -11.54
CA SER A 142 8.84 3.67 -12.63
C SER A 142 8.19 3.92 -13.99
N SER A 143 6.86 3.86 -14.07
CA SER A 143 6.09 4.23 -15.25
C SER A 143 6.36 5.69 -15.65
N VAL A 144 6.21 6.63 -14.72
CA VAL A 144 6.45 8.06 -14.99
C VAL A 144 7.93 8.30 -15.29
N GLY A 145 8.84 7.75 -14.48
CA GLY A 145 10.29 7.94 -14.64
C GLY A 145 10.86 7.35 -15.93
N THR A 146 10.24 6.33 -16.49
CA THR A 146 10.62 5.70 -17.75
C THR A 146 10.04 6.43 -18.95
N ARG A 147 8.75 6.74 -18.92
CA ARG A 147 8.00 7.32 -20.04
C ARG A 147 8.12 8.84 -20.15
N HIS A 148 8.24 9.52 -19.00
CA HIS A 148 8.19 10.99 -18.90
C HIS A 148 9.26 11.55 -17.95
N PRO A 149 10.55 11.19 -18.14
CA PRO A 149 11.62 11.61 -17.23
C PRO A 149 11.83 13.14 -17.17
N ASP A 150 11.44 13.84 -18.22
CA ASP A 150 11.50 15.31 -18.33
C ASP A 150 10.42 16.03 -17.52
N ARG A 151 9.46 15.31 -16.98
CA ARG A 151 8.34 15.88 -16.21
C ARG A 151 8.61 15.97 -14.71
N ILE A 152 9.67 15.35 -14.21
CA ILE A 152 9.96 15.17 -12.78
C ILE A 152 11.42 15.45 -12.48
N ALA A 153 11.71 15.91 -11.25
CA ALA A 153 13.09 16.16 -10.81
C ALA A 153 13.77 14.91 -10.24
N GLY A 154 13.02 13.94 -9.76
CA GLY A 154 13.53 12.71 -9.16
C GLY A 154 12.43 11.83 -8.59
N LEU A 155 12.83 10.64 -8.14
CA LEU A 155 11.96 9.62 -7.56
C LEU A 155 12.50 9.18 -6.20
N ILE A 156 11.59 8.94 -5.25
CA ILE A 156 11.91 8.40 -3.94
C ILE A 156 11.04 7.15 -3.72
N TYR A 157 11.68 5.99 -3.60
CA TYR A 157 11.06 4.70 -3.34
C TYR A 157 11.16 4.38 -1.85
N LEU A 158 10.03 4.36 -1.16
CA LEU A 158 9.92 4.01 0.26
C LEU A 158 9.49 2.55 0.40
N ASP A 159 10.45 1.65 0.56
CA ASP A 159 10.29 0.19 0.54
C ASP A 159 9.45 -0.27 -0.67
N SER A 160 9.86 0.17 -1.85
CA SER A 160 9.05 0.21 -3.06
C SER A 160 9.81 -0.12 -4.34
N GLY A 161 11.11 -0.40 -4.27
CA GLY A 161 11.96 -0.67 -5.43
C GLY A 161 12.05 -2.16 -5.81
N TYR A 162 10.98 -2.93 -5.58
CA TYR A 162 10.94 -4.37 -5.85
C TYR A 162 10.63 -4.69 -7.32
N GLU A 163 10.33 -5.93 -7.65
CA GLU A 163 10.14 -6.48 -9.00
C GLU A 163 9.09 -5.76 -9.85
N TYR A 164 8.04 -5.24 -9.22
CA TYR A 164 7.02 -4.41 -9.89
C TYR A 164 7.52 -3.00 -10.27
N ALA A 165 8.57 -2.52 -9.58
CA ALA A 165 9.17 -1.21 -9.86
C ALA A 165 10.36 -1.31 -10.82
N TYR A 166 11.17 -2.35 -10.69
CA TYR A 166 12.32 -2.63 -11.58
C TYR A 166 12.39 -4.12 -11.89
N TYR A 167 12.14 -4.47 -13.14
CA TYR A 167 12.18 -5.86 -13.58
C TYR A 167 13.61 -6.28 -13.92
N ASP A 168 14.13 -7.26 -13.20
CA ASP A 168 15.37 -7.96 -13.53
C ASP A 168 15.04 -9.40 -13.97
N ALA A 169 15.38 -9.75 -15.21
CA ALA A 169 15.03 -11.07 -15.76
C ALA A 169 15.66 -12.25 -15.00
N SER A 170 16.71 -12.02 -14.20
CA SER A 170 17.31 -13.07 -13.36
C SER A 170 16.54 -13.33 -12.07
N LEU A 171 15.74 -12.36 -11.62
CA LEU A 171 14.88 -12.47 -10.43
C LEU A 171 13.42 -12.77 -10.81
N GLY A 172 12.92 -12.17 -11.89
CA GLY A 172 11.55 -12.32 -12.36
C GLY A 172 10.52 -11.49 -11.58
N ASN A 173 9.26 -11.73 -11.94
CA ASN A 173 8.07 -11.26 -11.23
C ASN A 173 6.94 -12.24 -11.56
N GLU A 174 6.39 -12.94 -10.56
CA GLU A 174 5.44 -14.03 -10.74
C GLU A 174 4.18 -13.64 -11.53
N ASP A 175 3.68 -12.41 -11.34
CA ASP A 175 2.46 -11.91 -12.00
C ASP A 175 2.72 -11.58 -13.47
N ILE A 176 3.87 -10.97 -13.77
CA ILE A 176 4.27 -10.63 -15.13
C ILE A 176 4.64 -11.90 -15.90
N ASP A 177 5.48 -12.75 -15.33
CA ASP A 177 6.05 -13.92 -15.99
C ASP A 177 4.96 -15.00 -16.23
N SER A 178 4.00 -15.16 -15.30
CA SER A 178 2.85 -16.07 -15.50
C SER A 178 1.91 -15.55 -16.59
N ARG A 179 1.69 -14.24 -16.68
CA ARG A 179 0.88 -13.64 -17.75
C ARG A 179 1.55 -13.82 -19.11
N GLU A 180 2.86 -13.54 -19.22
CA GLU A 180 3.60 -13.75 -20.46
C GLU A 180 3.62 -15.22 -20.89
N LEU A 181 3.75 -16.14 -19.94
CA LEU A 181 3.64 -17.59 -20.21
C LEU A 181 2.28 -17.93 -20.79
N LEU A 182 1.19 -17.44 -20.18
CA LEU A 182 -0.17 -17.67 -20.65
C LEU A 182 -0.38 -17.12 -22.07
N GLU A 183 0.03 -15.88 -22.32
CA GLU A 183 -0.03 -15.25 -23.64
C GLU A 183 0.74 -16.07 -24.69
N LYS A 184 1.93 -16.56 -24.35
CA LYS A 184 2.75 -17.38 -25.25
C LYS A 184 2.09 -18.74 -25.55
N LEU A 185 1.46 -19.36 -24.57
CA LEU A 185 0.67 -20.61 -24.75
C LEU A 185 -0.54 -20.39 -25.65
N GLU A 186 -1.22 -19.23 -25.54
CA GLU A 186 -2.33 -18.88 -26.43
C GLU A 186 -1.86 -18.63 -27.86
N GLN A 187 -0.72 -17.96 -28.05
CA GLN A 187 -0.09 -17.79 -29.36
C GLN A 187 0.26 -19.15 -29.98
N LEU A 188 0.81 -20.07 -29.20
CA LEU A 188 1.13 -21.43 -29.68
C LEU A 188 -0.13 -22.18 -30.15
N LYS A 189 -1.24 -22.08 -29.40
CA LYS A 189 -2.53 -22.67 -29.83
C LYS A 189 -3.08 -22.06 -31.12
N ALA A 190 -2.77 -20.80 -31.39
CA ALA A 190 -3.24 -20.05 -32.57
C ALA A 190 -2.24 -20.16 -33.74
N ALA A 191 -1.05 -20.73 -33.57
CA ALA A 191 -0.06 -20.87 -34.60
C ALA A 191 -0.57 -21.73 -35.76
N ASN A 192 -0.29 -21.28 -36.99
CA ASN A 192 -0.82 -21.91 -38.20
C ASN A 192 0.29 -22.54 -39.06
N THR A 193 1.56 -22.38 -38.69
CA THR A 193 2.69 -22.95 -39.41
C THR A 193 3.62 -23.73 -38.47
N PRO A 194 4.26 -24.82 -38.97
CA PRO A 194 5.25 -25.56 -38.18
C PRO A 194 6.50 -24.72 -37.82
N GLN A 195 6.74 -23.64 -38.52
CA GLN A 195 7.84 -22.70 -38.22
C GLN A 195 7.50 -21.86 -36.98
N ASP A 196 6.31 -21.28 -36.93
CA ASP A 196 5.84 -20.48 -35.80
C ASP A 196 5.75 -21.35 -34.54
N GLU A 197 5.20 -22.59 -34.68
CA GLU A 197 5.14 -23.55 -33.57
C GLU A 197 6.53 -23.84 -32.99
N ARG A 198 7.54 -24.12 -33.85
CA ARG A 198 8.90 -24.41 -33.40
C ARG A 198 9.55 -23.22 -32.70
N GLN A 199 9.31 -21.99 -33.20
CA GLN A 199 9.82 -20.78 -32.58
C GLN A 199 9.22 -20.59 -31.19
N LEU A 200 7.88 -20.63 -31.09
CA LEU A 200 7.15 -20.44 -29.83
C LEU A 200 7.50 -21.52 -28.79
N ILE A 201 7.64 -22.78 -29.22
CA ILE A 201 8.11 -23.85 -28.34
C ILE A 201 9.53 -23.58 -27.85
N GLY A 202 10.42 -23.09 -28.74
CA GLY A 202 11.78 -22.71 -28.35
C GLY A 202 11.81 -21.61 -27.29
N GLU A 203 11.03 -20.55 -27.46
CA GLU A 203 10.90 -19.43 -26.51
C GLU A 203 10.31 -19.92 -25.16
N LEU A 204 9.25 -20.72 -25.21
CA LEU A 204 8.67 -21.33 -24.00
C LEU A 204 9.69 -22.13 -23.19
N LEU A 205 10.46 -23.01 -23.86
CA LEU A 205 11.43 -23.89 -23.19
C LEU A 205 12.67 -23.15 -22.69
N GLN A 206 13.09 -22.09 -23.35
CA GLN A 206 14.34 -21.38 -23.05
C GLN A 206 14.15 -20.19 -22.11
N GLU A 207 12.98 -19.59 -22.10
CA GLU A 207 12.71 -18.34 -21.40
C GLU A 207 11.55 -18.49 -20.39
N ASN A 208 10.31 -18.66 -20.87
CA ASN A 208 9.12 -18.54 -20.01
C ASN A 208 9.00 -19.65 -18.95
N LEU A 209 9.23 -20.92 -19.31
CA LEU A 209 9.12 -22.01 -18.33
C LEU A 209 10.22 -21.97 -17.25
N PRO A 210 11.48 -21.70 -17.55
CA PRO A 210 12.52 -21.51 -16.52
C PRO A 210 12.24 -20.33 -15.59
N GLN A 211 11.73 -19.21 -16.13
CA GLN A 211 11.32 -18.06 -15.32
C GLN A 211 10.20 -18.44 -14.35
N PHE A 212 9.12 -18.99 -14.87
CA PHE A 212 7.97 -19.41 -14.07
C PHE A 212 8.31 -20.50 -13.05
N GLU A 213 9.20 -21.46 -13.38
CA GLU A 213 9.69 -22.45 -12.42
C GLU A 213 10.42 -21.78 -11.24
N ARG A 214 11.23 -20.77 -11.49
CA ARG A 214 11.91 -20.00 -10.43
C ARG A 214 10.89 -19.33 -9.52
N ASP A 215 9.92 -18.61 -10.10
CA ASP A 215 8.89 -17.88 -9.35
C ASP A 215 8.06 -18.83 -8.47
N LEU A 216 7.70 -20.00 -9.00
CA LEU A 216 7.03 -21.04 -8.20
C LEU A 216 7.88 -21.56 -7.03
N ARG A 217 9.21 -21.65 -7.18
CA ARG A 217 10.11 -22.06 -6.09
C ARG A 217 10.19 -21.00 -5.00
N GLU A 218 10.25 -19.71 -5.39
CA GLU A 218 10.23 -18.61 -4.44
C GLU A 218 8.91 -18.55 -3.68
N TRP A 219 7.80 -18.68 -4.37
CA TRP A 219 6.48 -18.76 -3.74
C TRP A 219 6.34 -19.97 -2.81
N GLN A 220 6.82 -21.13 -3.22
CA GLN A 220 6.85 -22.31 -2.35
C GLN A 220 7.67 -22.07 -1.08
N ALA A 221 8.82 -21.41 -1.18
CA ALA A 221 9.65 -21.06 -0.02
C ALA A 221 8.90 -20.10 0.91
N TYR A 222 8.26 -19.06 0.36
CA TYR A 222 7.42 -18.12 1.10
C TYR A 222 6.30 -18.82 1.87
N LEU A 223 5.53 -19.70 1.20
CA LEU A 223 4.43 -20.43 1.83
C LEU A 223 4.89 -21.45 2.87
N SER A 224 6.15 -21.90 2.78
CA SER A 224 6.73 -22.86 3.73
C SER A 224 7.30 -22.18 4.99
N ALA A 225 7.44 -20.87 4.99
CA ALA A 225 7.88 -20.11 6.16
C ALA A 225 6.79 -20.10 7.25
N PRO A 226 7.15 -20.07 8.53
CA PRO A 226 6.21 -20.19 9.65
C PRO A 226 5.50 -18.86 9.94
N TRP A 227 4.77 -18.33 8.96
CA TRP A 227 4.02 -17.09 9.12
C TRP A 227 2.99 -17.21 10.24
N PRO A 228 2.86 -16.19 11.12
CA PRO A 228 1.79 -16.15 12.10
C PRO A 228 0.42 -16.23 11.42
N THR A 229 -0.49 -16.99 12.02
CA THR A 229 -1.87 -17.04 11.53
C THR A 229 -2.55 -15.70 11.84
N PRO A 230 -3.12 -15.01 10.85
CA PRO A 230 -3.87 -13.79 11.11
C PRO A 230 -5.00 -14.04 12.13
N PRO A 231 -5.32 -13.07 13.00
CA PRO A 231 -6.47 -13.16 13.90
C PRO A 231 -7.74 -13.52 13.14
N SER A 232 -8.61 -14.35 13.73
CA SER A 232 -9.85 -14.74 13.06
C SER A 232 -10.75 -13.52 12.83
N ALA A 233 -11.50 -13.53 11.71
CA ALA A 233 -12.44 -12.45 11.38
C ALA A 233 -13.47 -12.18 12.50
N THR A 234 -13.82 -13.19 13.29
CA THR A 234 -14.78 -13.08 14.41
C THR A 234 -14.33 -12.15 15.54
N ASP A 235 -13.02 -11.93 15.70
CA ASP A 235 -12.47 -11.02 16.71
C ASP A 235 -12.42 -9.57 16.20
N VAL A 236 -12.52 -9.41 14.86
CA VAL A 236 -12.44 -8.12 14.15
C VAL A 236 -13.82 -7.42 14.13
N ASP A 237 -14.91 -8.17 14.09
CA ASP A 237 -16.27 -7.70 13.79
C ASP A 237 -16.91 -6.78 14.87
N ARG A 238 -16.20 -6.45 15.96
CA ARG A 238 -16.72 -5.66 17.08
C ARG A 238 -15.84 -4.51 17.53
N GLU A 239 -14.77 -4.23 16.80
CA GLU A 239 -13.83 -3.17 17.20
C GLU A 239 -14.29 -1.80 16.67
N ASN A 240 -14.27 -0.79 17.54
CA ASN A 240 -14.34 0.61 17.11
C ASN A 240 -12.96 1.07 16.59
N PHE A 241 -12.88 2.26 15.98
CA PHE A 241 -11.62 2.76 15.39
C PHE A 241 -10.47 2.84 16.40
N ALA A 242 -10.72 3.14 17.67
CA ALA A 242 -9.67 3.21 18.68
C ALA A 242 -9.10 1.82 19.04
N THR A 243 -9.98 0.83 19.22
CA THR A 243 -9.57 -0.56 19.47
C THR A 243 -8.90 -1.17 18.23
N TRP A 244 -9.37 -0.84 17.01
CA TRP A 244 -8.72 -1.22 15.76
C TRP A 244 -7.27 -0.71 15.69
N ARG A 245 -7.02 0.58 15.93
CA ARG A 245 -5.67 1.15 15.96
C ARG A 245 -4.78 0.46 17.00
N SER A 246 -5.32 0.17 18.19
CA SER A 246 -4.59 -0.55 19.23
C SER A 246 -4.23 -1.97 18.79
N ARG A 247 -5.10 -2.64 18.04
CA ARG A 247 -4.82 -3.96 17.47
C ARG A 247 -3.77 -3.89 16.36
N GLU A 248 -3.89 -2.95 15.42
CA GLU A 248 -2.86 -2.73 14.40
C GLU A 248 -1.47 -2.55 15.03
N LYS A 249 -1.39 -1.74 16.10
CA LYS A 249 -0.13 -1.54 16.82
C LYS A 249 0.42 -2.85 17.40
N ARG A 250 -0.44 -3.73 17.91
CA ARG A 250 -0.01 -5.04 18.42
C ARG A 250 0.45 -5.98 17.30
N VAL A 251 -0.25 -5.99 16.16
CA VAL A 251 0.03 -6.91 15.05
C VAL A 251 1.18 -6.41 14.17
N LEU A 252 1.14 -5.13 13.80
CA LEU A 252 2.11 -4.54 12.86
C LEU A 252 3.29 -3.84 13.55
N GLY A 253 3.24 -3.64 14.88
CA GLY A 253 4.23 -2.86 15.62
C GLY A 253 4.10 -1.33 15.45
N LEU A 254 3.16 -0.86 14.65
CA LEU A 254 2.94 0.54 14.32
C LEU A 254 1.45 0.91 14.29
N SER A 255 1.14 2.20 14.30
CA SER A 255 -0.25 2.71 14.20
C SER A 255 -0.38 3.57 12.97
N MET A 256 -1.40 3.28 12.16
CA MET A 256 -1.80 4.14 11.04
C MET A 256 -2.53 5.40 11.56
N PRO A 257 -2.48 6.52 10.82
CA PRO A 257 -3.36 7.66 11.08
C PRO A 257 -4.83 7.23 11.11
N GLU A 258 -5.64 7.80 12.01
CA GLU A 258 -7.07 7.46 12.08
C GLU A 258 -7.80 7.87 10.79
N SER A 259 -7.37 8.97 10.16
CA SER A 259 -7.83 9.40 8.84
C SER A 259 -7.71 8.29 7.80
N GLU A 260 -6.56 7.61 7.73
CA GLU A 260 -6.32 6.49 6.82
C GLU A 260 -7.27 5.31 7.08
N ILE A 261 -7.42 4.91 8.35
CA ILE A 261 -8.30 3.80 8.70
C ILE A 261 -9.75 4.10 8.29
N ARG A 262 -10.21 5.35 8.49
CA ARG A 262 -11.55 5.79 8.10
C ARG A 262 -11.77 5.87 6.59
N GLN A 263 -10.71 6.07 5.82
CA GLN A 263 -10.77 6.04 4.36
C GLN A 263 -10.80 4.62 3.80
N THR A 264 -10.11 3.68 4.45
CA THR A 264 -9.92 2.31 3.94
C THR A 264 -10.93 1.32 4.50
N ARG A 265 -11.59 1.62 5.64
CA ARG A 265 -12.55 0.73 6.31
C ARG A 265 -13.96 1.30 6.31
N GLN A 266 -14.92 0.40 6.21
CA GLN A 266 -16.32 0.72 6.43
C GLN A 266 -16.58 0.85 7.93
N SER A 267 -17.63 1.58 8.31
CA SER A 267 -18.14 1.61 9.68
C SER A 267 -19.63 1.29 9.69
N THR A 268 -20.03 0.53 10.68
CA THR A 268 -21.43 0.27 10.95
C THR A 268 -22.10 1.50 11.61
N PRO A 269 -23.44 1.62 11.57
CA PRO A 269 -24.14 2.75 12.20
C PRO A 269 -23.89 2.90 13.71
N ASP A 270 -23.55 1.82 14.39
CA ASP A 270 -23.19 1.78 15.82
C ASP A 270 -21.68 2.01 16.08
N GLY A 271 -20.91 2.39 15.04
CA GLY A 271 -19.53 2.87 15.15
C GLY A 271 -18.46 1.78 15.19
N HIS A 272 -18.80 0.53 14.84
CA HIS A 272 -17.81 -0.53 14.68
C HIS A 272 -17.12 -0.45 13.31
N VAL A 273 -15.84 -0.84 13.28
CA VAL A 273 -15.08 -1.00 12.04
C VAL A 273 -15.53 -2.30 11.37
N ASP A 274 -15.83 -2.19 10.08
CA ASP A 274 -16.26 -3.31 9.22
C ASP A 274 -15.22 -3.55 8.10
N GLY A 275 -15.61 -4.26 7.07
CA GLY A 275 -14.78 -4.66 5.96
C GLY A 275 -14.05 -3.53 5.22
N SER A 276 -13.30 -3.88 4.20
CA SER A 276 -12.64 -2.90 3.32
C SER A 276 -13.67 -2.07 2.53
N ARG A 277 -13.38 -0.79 2.33
CA ARG A 277 -14.13 0.06 1.38
C ARG A 277 -13.79 -0.26 -0.06
N THR A 278 -12.56 -0.71 -0.31
CA THR A 278 -12.10 -1.01 -1.66
C THR A 278 -12.61 -2.39 -2.11
N ASN A 279 -13.13 -2.46 -3.32
CA ASN A 279 -13.47 -3.73 -3.97
C ASN A 279 -12.20 -4.56 -4.16
N PRO A 280 -12.12 -5.81 -3.64
CA PRO A 280 -10.93 -6.67 -3.80
C PRO A 280 -10.52 -6.90 -5.26
N ALA A 281 -11.46 -6.86 -6.21
CA ALA A 281 -11.15 -7.01 -7.62
C ALA A 281 -10.27 -5.86 -8.17
N ILE A 282 -10.28 -4.68 -7.55
CA ILE A 282 -9.39 -3.57 -7.92
C ILE A 282 -7.94 -3.92 -7.59
N THR A 283 -7.69 -4.47 -6.39
CA THR A 283 -6.37 -4.95 -6.00
C THR A 283 -5.82 -5.98 -7.00
N GLN A 284 -6.67 -6.94 -7.41
CA GLN A 284 -6.29 -7.93 -8.41
C GLN A 284 -6.02 -7.30 -9.78
N ALA A 285 -6.79 -6.29 -10.18
CA ALA A 285 -6.58 -5.59 -11.44
C ALA A 285 -5.26 -4.80 -11.48
N ILE A 286 -4.84 -4.20 -10.36
CA ILE A 286 -3.54 -3.53 -10.22
C ILE A 286 -2.41 -4.56 -10.35
N ILE A 287 -2.45 -5.64 -9.57
CA ILE A 287 -1.45 -6.72 -9.63
C ILE A 287 -1.34 -7.29 -11.05
N ALA A 288 -2.48 -7.62 -11.68
CA ALA A 288 -2.50 -8.10 -13.06
C ALA A 288 -2.07 -7.03 -14.09
N GLY A 289 -2.08 -5.76 -13.71
CA GLY A 289 -1.69 -4.61 -14.52
C GLY A 289 -0.21 -4.22 -14.43
N GLN A 290 0.61 -4.94 -13.63
CA GLN A 290 2.05 -4.69 -13.51
C GLN A 290 2.76 -4.79 -14.86
N GLN A 291 3.80 -3.97 -15.04
CA GLN A 291 4.55 -3.88 -16.30
C GLN A 291 6.06 -3.90 -16.04
N LYS A 292 6.84 -4.27 -17.07
CA LYS A 292 8.32 -4.32 -16.98
C LYS A 292 8.92 -2.93 -17.15
N TYR A 293 9.59 -2.45 -16.10
CA TYR A 293 10.41 -1.23 -16.15
C TYR A 293 11.87 -1.58 -15.95
N THR A 294 12.72 -1.25 -16.91
CA THR A 294 14.15 -1.56 -16.93
C THR A 294 15.03 -0.33 -17.19
N ASN A 295 14.44 0.86 -17.34
CA ASN A 295 15.15 2.04 -17.80
C ASN A 295 14.63 3.32 -17.12
N ILE A 296 15.06 3.53 -15.88
CA ILE A 296 14.75 4.74 -15.09
C ILE A 296 15.95 5.69 -15.19
N ARG A 297 15.73 6.92 -15.70
CA ARG A 297 16.82 7.85 -16.07
C ARG A 297 16.89 9.12 -15.25
N VAL A 298 16.06 9.27 -14.25
CA VAL A 298 16.05 10.42 -13.36
C VAL A 298 16.86 10.14 -12.09
N PRO A 299 17.24 11.14 -11.29
CA PRO A 299 17.80 10.91 -9.96
C PRO A 299 16.85 10.08 -9.08
N VAL A 300 17.39 9.09 -8.34
CA VAL A 300 16.60 8.16 -7.53
C VAL A 300 17.20 8.03 -6.14
N LEU A 301 16.33 8.06 -5.13
CA LEU A 301 16.57 7.53 -3.79
C LEU A 301 15.69 6.30 -3.60
N ALA A 302 16.26 5.16 -3.21
CA ALA A 302 15.50 3.96 -2.87
C ALA A 302 15.87 3.47 -1.48
N ILE A 303 14.90 3.40 -0.57
CA ILE A 303 15.09 2.99 0.82
C ILE A 303 14.35 1.67 1.03
N TYR A 304 15.06 0.63 1.42
CA TYR A 304 14.54 -0.72 1.62
C TYR A 304 14.55 -1.13 3.08
N ALA A 305 13.53 -1.85 3.52
CA ALA A 305 13.49 -2.56 4.79
C ALA A 305 14.18 -3.93 4.62
N VAL A 306 15.47 -4.04 4.92
CA VAL A 306 16.25 -5.30 4.72
C VAL A 306 17.28 -5.49 5.85
N PRO A 307 17.14 -6.59 6.66
CA PRO A 307 15.97 -7.46 6.80
C PRO A 307 14.78 -6.68 7.33
N GLN A 308 13.56 -7.10 6.95
CA GLN A 308 12.33 -6.41 7.29
C GLN A 308 11.78 -6.86 8.66
N ASP A 309 11.20 -5.93 9.43
CA ASP A 309 10.36 -6.26 10.60
C ASP A 309 8.90 -6.49 10.15
N TYR A 310 8.40 -7.70 10.40
CA TYR A 310 7.03 -8.11 10.08
C TYR A 310 6.06 -7.93 11.25
N GLY A 311 6.45 -7.19 12.28
CA GLY A 311 5.66 -6.91 13.46
C GLY A 311 5.94 -7.85 14.64
N PRO A 312 5.37 -7.55 15.83
CA PRO A 312 5.71 -8.21 17.10
C PRO A 312 5.55 -9.73 17.09
N ASP A 313 4.51 -10.27 16.42
CA ASP A 313 4.27 -11.71 16.35
C ASP A 313 5.43 -12.47 15.67
N VAL A 314 6.20 -11.81 14.83
CA VAL A 314 7.41 -12.32 14.19
C VAL A 314 8.65 -11.88 14.97
N SER A 315 8.83 -10.58 15.21
CA SER A 315 10.08 -10.02 15.75
C SER A 315 10.37 -10.43 17.19
N GLU A 316 9.33 -10.66 18.01
CA GLU A 316 9.46 -11.12 19.40
C GLU A 316 9.66 -12.63 19.52
N ASN A 317 9.53 -13.40 18.42
CA ASN A 317 9.81 -14.83 18.38
C ASN A 317 11.07 -15.12 17.54
N PRO A 318 12.26 -15.29 18.15
CA PRO A 318 13.50 -15.48 17.40
C PRO A 318 13.47 -16.65 16.42
N THR A 319 12.79 -17.76 16.76
CA THR A 319 12.70 -18.93 15.87
C THR A 319 11.88 -18.64 14.63
N VAL A 320 10.76 -17.93 14.79
CA VAL A 320 9.89 -17.52 13.66
C VAL A 320 10.60 -16.47 12.82
N ARG A 321 11.14 -15.45 13.47
CA ARG A 321 11.89 -14.38 12.78
C ARG A 321 13.04 -14.96 11.95
N ASP A 322 13.91 -15.76 12.54
CA ASP A 322 15.09 -16.30 11.87
C ASP A 322 14.70 -17.20 10.68
N ALA A 323 13.58 -17.93 10.79
CA ALA A 323 13.06 -18.75 9.70
C ALA A 323 12.46 -17.92 8.56
N ILE A 324 11.76 -16.83 8.85
CA ILE A 324 11.20 -15.91 7.84
C ILE A 324 12.35 -15.11 7.19
N ASP A 325 13.29 -14.60 7.98
CA ASP A 325 14.45 -13.87 7.48
C ASP A 325 15.32 -14.73 6.56
N ALA A 326 15.46 -16.02 6.85
CA ALA A 326 16.20 -16.94 5.99
C ALA A 326 15.60 -17.05 4.56
N VAL A 327 14.29 -16.80 4.40
CA VAL A 327 13.62 -16.79 3.11
C VAL A 327 13.58 -15.37 2.51
N LYS A 328 13.09 -14.40 3.29
CA LYS A 328 12.75 -13.08 2.75
C LYS A 328 13.93 -12.11 2.65
N ALA A 329 14.89 -12.14 3.58
CA ALA A 329 16.00 -11.20 3.55
C ALA A 329 16.91 -11.39 2.32
N PRO A 330 17.27 -12.61 1.88
CA PRO A 330 18.00 -12.80 0.62
C PRO A 330 17.23 -12.34 -0.62
N GLN A 331 15.90 -12.55 -0.68
CA GLN A 331 15.07 -12.10 -1.78
C GLN A 331 15.03 -10.56 -1.86
N ASN A 332 14.69 -9.90 -0.76
CA ASN A 332 14.63 -8.43 -0.69
C ASN A 332 16.00 -7.80 -1.00
N GLU A 333 17.10 -8.39 -0.50
CA GLU A 333 18.46 -7.93 -0.82
C GLU A 333 18.80 -8.14 -2.30
N ALA A 334 18.33 -9.22 -2.93
CA ALA A 334 18.56 -9.46 -4.35
C ALA A 334 17.85 -8.39 -5.20
N HIS A 335 16.61 -8.03 -4.88
CA HIS A 335 15.89 -6.94 -5.54
C HIS A 335 16.57 -5.58 -5.32
N ALA A 336 17.02 -5.28 -4.10
CA ALA A 336 17.74 -4.04 -3.81
C ALA A 336 19.04 -3.94 -4.64
N LYS A 337 19.80 -5.04 -4.78
CA LYS A 337 21.01 -5.10 -5.61
C LYS A 337 20.70 -4.97 -7.11
N ALA A 338 19.64 -5.63 -7.57
CA ALA A 338 19.21 -5.55 -8.97
C ALA A 338 18.82 -4.11 -9.33
N PHE A 339 18.07 -3.45 -8.47
CA PHE A 339 17.69 -2.05 -8.61
C PHE A 339 18.92 -1.13 -8.61
N GLU A 340 19.83 -1.28 -7.64
CA GLU A 340 21.07 -0.52 -7.52
C GLU A 340 21.97 -0.67 -8.77
N LYS A 341 22.06 -1.89 -9.31
CA LYS A 341 22.84 -2.18 -10.53
C LYS A 341 22.16 -1.66 -11.78
N GLY A 342 20.83 -1.79 -11.86
CA GLY A 342 20.06 -1.50 -13.08
C GLY A 342 19.65 -0.03 -13.21
N VAL A 343 19.65 0.74 -12.12
CA VAL A 343 19.34 2.17 -12.09
C VAL A 343 20.58 2.95 -11.64
N PRO A 344 21.48 3.33 -12.56
CA PRO A 344 22.78 3.94 -12.21
C PRO A 344 22.69 5.26 -11.43
N SER A 345 21.55 5.93 -11.48
CA SER A 345 21.28 7.18 -10.72
C SER A 345 20.76 6.91 -9.31
N ALA A 346 20.54 5.65 -8.94
CA ALA A 346 19.94 5.32 -7.66
C ALA A 346 20.96 5.40 -6.51
N HIS A 347 20.57 6.11 -5.46
CA HIS A 347 21.16 5.99 -4.13
C HIS A 347 20.30 5.01 -3.34
N VAL A 348 20.85 3.84 -3.02
CA VAL A 348 20.11 2.74 -2.39
C VAL A 348 20.53 2.61 -0.93
N ILE A 349 19.57 2.76 -0.03
CA ILE A 349 19.70 2.64 1.42
C ILE A 349 19.00 1.37 1.89
N ARG A 350 19.62 0.69 2.86
CA ARG A 350 19.04 -0.47 3.55
C ARG A 350 18.86 -0.13 5.02
N LEU A 351 17.61 -0.17 5.49
CA LEU A 351 17.27 0.03 6.91
C LEU A 351 17.01 -1.35 7.54
N PRO A 352 17.95 -1.87 8.32
CA PRO A 352 17.78 -3.18 8.96
C PRO A 352 16.68 -3.10 10.01
N HIS A 353 15.82 -4.11 10.01
CA HIS A 353 14.69 -4.25 10.95
C HIS A 353 13.70 -3.08 10.93
N ALA A 354 13.60 -2.38 9.81
CA ALA A 354 12.51 -1.45 9.55
C ALA A 354 11.25 -2.24 9.19
N ASN A 355 10.08 -1.72 9.56
CA ASN A 355 8.81 -2.25 9.05
C ASN A 355 8.61 -1.85 7.58
N HIS A 356 7.72 -2.52 6.86
CA HIS A 356 7.32 -2.13 5.50
C HIS A 356 6.92 -0.65 5.38
N TYR A 357 6.26 -0.09 6.40
CA TYR A 357 5.96 1.34 6.51
C TYR A 357 7.14 2.10 7.14
N ILE A 358 8.27 2.13 6.42
CA ILE A 358 9.53 2.71 6.90
C ILE A 358 9.39 4.17 7.35
N PHE A 359 8.49 4.92 6.72
CA PHE A 359 8.21 6.32 7.07
C PHE A 359 7.44 6.49 8.40
N ILE A 360 6.94 5.37 8.97
CA ILE A 360 6.36 5.33 10.32
C ILE A 360 7.37 4.72 11.31
N SER A 361 7.95 3.55 10.99
CA SER A 361 8.84 2.83 11.91
C SER A 361 10.22 3.48 12.07
N ASN A 362 10.76 4.04 11.00
CA ASN A 362 12.10 4.63 10.93
C ASN A 362 12.06 6.08 10.42
N GLU A 363 11.07 6.82 10.87
CA GLU A 363 10.76 8.16 10.39
C GLU A 363 11.97 9.10 10.34
N ALA A 364 12.76 9.14 11.41
CA ALA A 364 13.90 10.06 11.50
C ALA A 364 14.98 9.75 10.44
N ASP A 365 15.27 8.47 10.22
CA ASP A 365 16.23 8.03 9.21
C ASP A 365 15.71 8.35 7.80
N VAL A 366 14.45 8.01 7.53
CA VAL A 366 13.80 8.29 6.23
C VAL A 366 13.78 9.79 5.92
N LEU A 367 13.41 10.64 6.90
CA LEU A 367 13.45 12.09 6.73
C LEU A 367 14.87 12.60 6.48
N GLY A 368 15.87 12.04 7.17
CA GLY A 368 17.28 12.39 6.97
C GLY A 368 17.74 12.11 5.54
N GLU A 369 17.51 10.90 5.05
CA GLU A 369 17.88 10.48 3.69
C GLU A 369 17.11 11.26 2.61
N MET A 370 15.82 11.48 2.80
CA MET A 370 15.01 12.29 1.89
C MET A 370 15.56 13.73 1.79
N ARG A 371 15.84 14.40 2.92
CA ARG A 371 16.39 15.76 2.92
C ARG A 371 17.76 15.82 2.27
N ALA A 372 18.64 14.87 2.53
CA ALA A 372 19.95 14.77 1.88
C ALA A 372 19.81 14.66 0.35
N PHE A 373 18.95 13.76 -0.12
CA PHE A 373 18.68 13.58 -1.56
C PHE A 373 18.07 14.83 -2.18
N LEU A 374 17.02 15.38 -1.58
CA LEU A 374 16.31 16.56 -2.09
C LEU A 374 17.21 17.80 -2.19
N SER A 375 18.12 18.00 -1.24
CA SER A 375 19.09 19.10 -1.26
C SER A 375 20.14 18.97 -2.38
N GLY A 376 20.37 17.76 -2.86
CA GLY A 376 21.29 17.47 -3.98
C GLY A 376 20.67 17.65 -5.37
N LEU A 377 19.34 17.77 -5.47
CA LEU A 377 18.63 17.94 -6.73
C LEU A 377 18.74 19.38 -7.23
N ARG A 378 19.19 19.56 -8.47
CA ARG A 378 19.35 20.85 -9.14
C ARG A 378 18.02 21.41 -9.67
#